data_bf449cc3551fdac86bec9ae951d2e623
#
_entry.id   bf449cc3551fdac86bec9ae951d2e623
#
_cell.length_a   1.000
_cell.length_b   1.000
_cell.length_c   1.000
_cell.angle_alpha   90.00
_cell.angle_beta   90.00
_cell.angle_gamma   90.00
#
_symmetry.space_group_name_H-M   'P 1'
#
loop_
_entity.id
_entity.type
_entity.pdbx_description
1 polymer ?
#
loop_
_entity_poly.entity_id
_entity_poly.type
_entity_poly.pdbx_seq_one_letter_code
_entity_poly.pdbx_strand_id
1 'polypeptide(L)'
;IMLFMGSIAACTVNPATGERRFTAFMSPEDEKRIGADEHPKIIKQFGGAYDEVQVSGYVAQIGTGLVKVSELSEEQFRFTVLNSDQVNAFALPGGYVYVTRGLIALAENEAELAGVIAHEIGHVTARHTAERYSQAMIANIGLNIAGIIGSAYGAPRETAQLLSFGTQAVLSGYSREQELESDMLGVRYLGLAGYDTNAMTTFFKKMKANDELRATMTGLPTGEDSFNFASSHPRTTDRITQAIHLANNGGPTSTRTDRDRFLDHIDGMIFGDDPKQGVRKGRDFIHPELRFQFTVP
;
A
#
# COMPACT_ATOMS: atom_id res chain seq x y z
N ILE A 1 44.03 -16.45 13.43
CA ILE A 1 42.82 -15.60 13.43
C ILE A 1 42.57 -15.20 11.98
N MET A 2 41.70 -15.93 11.32
CA MET A 2 41.28 -15.67 9.93
C MET A 2 40.15 -14.68 9.99
N LEU A 3 40.42 -13.40 9.70
CA LEU A 3 39.37 -12.39 9.53
C LEU A 3 38.61 -12.71 8.24
N PHE A 4 37.40 -13.21 8.35
CA PHE A 4 36.45 -13.31 7.26
C PHE A 4 36.06 -11.88 6.85
N MET A 5 36.68 -11.35 5.81
CA MET A 5 36.12 -10.23 5.04
C MET A 5 34.86 -10.75 4.33
N GLY A 6 33.78 -10.87 5.07
CA GLY A 6 32.44 -11.08 4.51
C GLY A 6 32.10 -9.88 3.67
N SER A 7 32.04 -10.08 2.37
CA SER A 7 31.63 -9.11 1.36
C SER A 7 30.33 -8.43 1.80
N ILE A 8 30.26 -7.12 1.64
CA ILE A 8 29.11 -6.26 1.90
C ILE A 8 28.00 -6.54 0.84
N ALA A 9 27.51 -7.78 0.83
CA ALA A 9 26.33 -8.20 0.06
C ALA A 9 25.02 -7.90 0.81
N ALA A 10 25.10 -7.18 1.94
CA ALA A 10 23.96 -6.88 2.80
C ALA A 10 23.08 -5.71 2.33
N CYS A 11 23.53 -4.96 1.32
CA CYS A 11 22.80 -3.82 0.79
C CYS A 11 22.54 -4.02 -0.70
N THR A 12 21.29 -3.76 -1.11
CA THR A 12 20.95 -3.58 -2.53
C THR A 12 20.95 -2.09 -2.87
N VAL A 13 21.14 -1.79 -4.14
CA VAL A 13 21.00 -0.44 -4.67
C VAL A 13 19.56 -0.25 -5.09
N ASN A 14 18.90 0.81 -4.62
CA ASN A 14 17.61 1.22 -5.13
C ASN A 14 17.75 1.59 -6.62
N PRO A 15 17.05 0.89 -7.54
CA PRO A 15 17.22 1.15 -8.96
C PRO A 15 16.74 2.54 -9.39
N ALA A 16 15.84 3.17 -8.61
CA ALA A 16 15.27 4.47 -8.92
C ALA A 16 16.12 5.64 -8.42
N THR A 17 16.79 5.51 -7.26
CA THR A 17 17.51 6.62 -6.62
C THR A 17 19.02 6.39 -6.54
N GLY A 18 19.47 5.17 -6.78
CA GLY A 18 20.89 4.79 -6.60
C GLY A 18 21.33 4.66 -5.14
N GLU A 19 20.45 4.87 -4.18
CA GLU A 19 20.77 4.75 -2.76
C GLU A 19 20.93 3.29 -2.35
N ARG A 20 21.83 3.06 -1.38
CA ARG A 20 22.02 1.74 -0.81
C ARG A 20 21.05 1.50 0.33
N ARG A 21 20.28 0.41 0.23
CA ARG A 21 19.29 -0.02 1.24
C ARG A 21 19.72 -1.34 1.86
N PHE A 22 19.52 -1.44 3.17
CA PHE A 22 19.80 -2.69 3.88
C PHE A 22 18.66 -3.68 3.71
N THR A 23 18.86 -4.67 2.83
CA THR A 23 17.85 -5.69 2.47
C THR A 23 18.43 -7.11 2.61
N ALA A 24 19.38 -7.30 3.52
CA ALA A 24 20.15 -8.53 3.66
C ALA A 24 19.33 -9.80 3.93
N PHE A 25 18.13 -9.65 4.51
CA PHE A 25 17.29 -10.78 4.91
C PHE A 25 16.10 -11.02 3.97
N MET A 26 16.05 -10.32 2.82
CA MET A 26 15.01 -10.53 1.81
C MET A 26 15.58 -10.35 0.40
N SER A 27 15.85 -11.45 -0.28
CA SER A 27 16.24 -11.45 -1.68
C SER A 27 15.06 -11.14 -2.60
N PRO A 28 15.29 -10.75 -3.87
CA PRO A 28 14.20 -10.60 -4.86
C PRO A 28 13.38 -11.87 -5.06
N GLU A 29 13.99 -13.03 -4.93
CA GLU A 29 13.33 -14.34 -5.01
C GLU A 29 12.42 -14.57 -3.79
N ASP A 30 12.86 -14.16 -2.59
CA ASP A 30 12.03 -14.19 -1.38
C ASP A 30 10.84 -13.24 -1.50
N GLU A 31 11.03 -12.04 -2.05
CA GLU A 31 9.93 -11.10 -2.31
C GLU A 31 8.85 -11.73 -3.19
N LYS A 32 9.24 -12.36 -4.30
CA LYS A 32 8.31 -13.04 -5.22
C LYS A 32 7.56 -14.18 -4.52
N ARG A 33 8.27 -15.00 -3.77
CA ARG A 33 7.69 -16.13 -3.04
C ARG A 33 6.71 -15.65 -1.97
N ILE A 34 7.11 -14.68 -1.14
CA ILE A 34 6.25 -14.13 -0.08
C ILE A 34 5.00 -13.49 -0.69
N GLY A 35 5.15 -12.68 -1.74
CA GLY A 35 4.00 -12.09 -2.43
C GLY A 35 3.04 -13.13 -2.98
N ALA A 36 3.54 -14.20 -3.59
CA ALA A 36 2.71 -15.30 -4.10
C ALA A 36 1.97 -16.05 -2.97
N ASP A 37 2.63 -16.29 -1.84
CA ASP A 37 2.06 -17.00 -0.70
C ASP A 37 1.01 -16.17 0.06
N GLU A 38 1.20 -14.84 0.12
CA GLU A 38 0.29 -13.92 0.79
C GLU A 38 -0.90 -13.47 -0.10
N HIS A 39 -0.73 -13.44 -1.42
CA HIS A 39 -1.75 -13.00 -2.36
C HIS A 39 -3.14 -13.62 -2.14
N PRO A 40 -3.31 -14.95 -2.05
CA PRO A 40 -4.63 -15.55 -1.81
C PRO A 40 -5.22 -15.21 -0.43
N LYS A 41 -4.38 -14.95 0.57
CA LYS A 41 -4.82 -14.58 1.92
C LYS A 41 -5.36 -13.15 1.92
N ILE A 42 -4.66 -12.23 1.25
CA ILE A 42 -5.11 -10.84 1.05
C ILE A 42 -6.46 -10.81 0.33
N ILE A 43 -6.60 -11.51 -0.79
CA ILE A 43 -7.86 -11.57 -1.52
C ILE A 43 -8.99 -12.01 -0.58
N LYS A 44 -8.78 -13.07 0.17
CA LYS A 44 -9.79 -13.58 1.12
C LYS A 44 -10.10 -12.57 2.23
N GLN A 45 -9.10 -11.90 2.77
CA GLN A 45 -9.25 -10.94 3.88
C GLN A 45 -10.07 -9.70 3.47
N PHE A 46 -9.91 -9.26 2.21
CA PHE A 46 -10.58 -8.06 1.67
C PHE A 46 -11.85 -8.38 0.88
N GLY A 47 -12.51 -9.51 1.13
CA GLY A 47 -13.81 -9.82 0.56
C GLY A 47 -13.79 -10.37 -0.86
N GLY A 48 -12.62 -10.79 -1.35
CA GLY A 48 -12.43 -11.33 -2.70
C GLY A 48 -11.83 -10.32 -3.67
N ALA A 49 -11.42 -10.82 -4.84
CA ALA A 49 -11.15 -9.96 -5.97
C ALA A 49 -12.47 -9.41 -6.52
N TYR A 50 -12.46 -8.17 -6.98
CA TYR A 50 -13.62 -7.57 -7.64
C TYR A 50 -13.67 -8.02 -9.10
N ASP A 51 -14.67 -8.85 -9.43
CA ASP A 51 -14.72 -9.61 -10.68
C ASP A 51 -15.21 -8.81 -11.91
N GLU A 52 -15.48 -7.50 -11.76
CA GLU A 52 -15.84 -6.63 -12.90
C GLU A 52 -14.62 -6.43 -13.81
N VAL A 53 -14.65 -7.09 -14.95
CA VAL A 53 -13.54 -7.12 -15.93
C VAL A 53 -13.19 -5.71 -16.43
N GLN A 54 -14.19 -4.84 -16.60
CA GLN A 54 -14.00 -3.46 -17.04
C GLN A 54 -13.17 -2.66 -16.04
N VAL A 55 -13.53 -2.70 -14.75
CA VAL A 55 -12.83 -1.97 -13.68
C VAL A 55 -11.45 -2.56 -13.43
N SER A 56 -11.37 -3.89 -13.31
CA SER A 56 -10.11 -4.58 -13.01
C SER A 56 -9.10 -4.46 -14.16
N GLY A 57 -9.57 -4.59 -15.41
CA GLY A 57 -8.73 -4.39 -16.60
C GLY A 57 -8.25 -2.96 -16.75
N TYR A 58 -9.10 -1.99 -16.41
CA TYR A 58 -8.74 -0.57 -16.44
C TYR A 58 -7.66 -0.22 -15.40
N VAL A 59 -7.80 -0.68 -14.18
CA VAL A 59 -6.77 -0.51 -13.12
C VAL A 59 -5.45 -1.15 -13.55
N ALA A 60 -5.49 -2.36 -14.11
CA ALA A 60 -4.30 -3.03 -14.62
C ALA A 60 -3.66 -2.26 -15.79
N GLN A 61 -4.44 -1.65 -16.67
CA GLN A 61 -3.94 -0.82 -17.77
C GLN A 61 -3.21 0.42 -17.24
N ILE A 62 -3.80 1.14 -16.27
CA ILE A 62 -3.16 2.30 -15.62
C ILE A 62 -1.84 1.86 -14.97
N GLY A 63 -1.88 0.81 -14.15
CA GLY A 63 -0.70 0.31 -13.46
C GLY A 63 0.42 -0.11 -14.41
N THR A 64 0.10 -0.85 -15.48
CA THR A 64 1.05 -1.26 -16.50
C THR A 64 1.66 -0.04 -17.22
N GLY A 65 0.85 0.99 -17.50
CA GLY A 65 1.35 2.24 -18.09
C GLY A 65 2.37 2.97 -17.20
N LEU A 66 2.14 2.94 -15.87
CA LEU A 66 3.07 3.52 -14.89
C LEU A 66 4.35 2.68 -14.73
N VAL A 67 4.23 1.35 -14.72
CA VAL A 67 5.41 0.47 -14.65
C VAL A 67 6.33 0.65 -15.85
N LYS A 68 5.81 0.89 -17.06
CA LYS A 68 6.62 1.15 -18.27
C LYS A 68 7.58 2.33 -18.13
N VAL A 69 7.26 3.27 -17.28
CA VAL A 69 8.10 4.45 -17.03
C VAL A 69 8.87 4.35 -15.70
N SER A 70 8.72 3.24 -14.97
CA SER A 70 9.51 2.91 -13.78
C SER A 70 10.79 2.14 -14.14
N GLU A 71 11.59 1.80 -13.14
CA GLU A 71 12.85 1.07 -13.30
C GLU A 71 12.66 -0.46 -13.30
N LEU A 72 11.43 -0.95 -13.13
CA LEU A 72 11.14 -2.38 -13.05
C LEU A 72 10.38 -2.89 -14.27
N SER A 73 10.46 -4.20 -14.50
CA SER A 73 9.77 -4.86 -15.63
C SER A 73 8.28 -5.06 -15.33
N GLU A 74 7.43 -4.89 -16.36
CA GLU A 74 5.99 -5.15 -16.28
C GLU A 74 5.65 -6.56 -15.79
N GLU A 75 6.45 -7.56 -16.13
CA GLU A 75 6.25 -8.96 -15.75
C GLU A 75 6.30 -9.19 -14.23
N GLN A 76 6.90 -8.25 -13.49
CA GLN A 76 7.00 -8.30 -12.04
C GLN A 76 5.74 -7.81 -11.33
N PHE A 77 4.82 -7.14 -12.04
CA PHE A 77 3.66 -6.52 -11.42
C PHE A 77 2.36 -7.28 -11.68
N ARG A 78 1.50 -7.30 -10.66
CA ARG A 78 0.13 -7.79 -10.71
C ARG A 78 -0.78 -6.81 -10.00
N PHE A 79 -1.75 -6.26 -10.73
CA PHE A 79 -2.72 -5.31 -10.20
C PHE A 79 -4.04 -6.05 -9.91
N THR A 80 -4.58 -5.87 -8.71
CA THR A 80 -5.82 -6.53 -8.27
C THR A 80 -6.74 -5.50 -7.64
N VAL A 81 -7.98 -5.42 -8.12
CA VAL A 81 -9.04 -4.68 -7.44
C VAL A 81 -9.65 -5.58 -6.37
N LEU A 82 -9.72 -5.09 -5.14
CA LEU A 82 -10.30 -5.81 -4.01
C LEU A 82 -11.75 -5.38 -3.79
N ASN A 83 -12.62 -6.37 -3.49
CA ASN A 83 -14.04 -6.16 -3.25
C ASN A 83 -14.30 -5.63 -1.82
N SER A 84 -13.75 -4.47 -1.52
CA SER A 84 -13.87 -3.79 -0.23
C SER A 84 -14.29 -2.33 -0.41
N ASP A 85 -15.18 -1.86 0.45
CA ASP A 85 -15.63 -0.47 0.54
C ASP A 85 -14.64 0.45 1.28
N GLN A 86 -13.64 -0.13 1.93
CA GLN A 86 -12.58 0.62 2.59
C GLN A 86 -11.76 1.41 1.59
N VAL A 87 -11.35 2.63 1.94
CA VAL A 87 -10.44 3.45 1.12
C VAL A 87 -9.01 3.00 1.37
N ASN A 88 -8.48 2.11 0.52
CA ASN A 88 -7.14 1.58 0.68
C ASN A 88 -6.48 1.20 -0.65
N ALA A 89 -5.14 1.29 -0.69
CA ALA A 89 -4.25 0.67 -1.66
C ALA A 89 -2.97 0.25 -0.93
N PHE A 90 -2.30 -0.77 -1.40
CA PHE A 90 -1.04 -1.24 -0.84
C PHE A 90 -0.34 -2.21 -1.79
N ALA A 91 0.95 -2.41 -1.57
CA ALA A 91 1.74 -3.39 -2.32
C ALA A 91 2.33 -4.47 -1.41
N LEU A 92 2.31 -5.72 -1.88
CA LEU A 92 3.11 -6.81 -1.32
C LEU A 92 4.48 -6.88 -2.01
N PRO A 93 5.47 -7.49 -1.36
CA PRO A 93 6.73 -7.84 -2.03
C PRO A 93 6.48 -8.61 -3.33
N GLY A 94 7.37 -8.45 -4.31
CA GLY A 94 7.26 -9.13 -5.59
C GLY A 94 6.27 -8.51 -6.57
N GLY A 95 5.81 -7.26 -6.32
CA GLY A 95 5.04 -6.46 -7.28
C GLY A 95 3.53 -6.70 -7.30
N TYR A 96 2.97 -7.28 -6.25
CA TYR A 96 1.51 -7.38 -6.10
C TYR A 96 0.94 -6.07 -5.58
N VAL A 97 0.20 -5.35 -6.41
CA VAL A 97 -0.43 -4.06 -6.07
C VAL A 97 -1.94 -4.24 -5.99
N TYR A 98 -2.50 -3.75 -4.90
CA TYR A 98 -3.93 -3.84 -4.61
C TYR A 98 -4.55 -2.46 -4.51
N VAL A 99 -5.75 -2.34 -5.05
CA VAL A 99 -6.61 -1.15 -4.94
C VAL A 99 -8.01 -1.60 -4.56
N THR A 100 -8.60 -1.00 -3.55
CA THR A 100 -9.97 -1.32 -3.14
C THR A 100 -11.00 -0.53 -3.96
N ARG A 101 -12.23 -1.06 -4.08
CA ARG A 101 -13.35 -0.33 -4.67
C ARG A 101 -13.59 1.02 -3.97
N GLY A 102 -13.47 1.04 -2.64
CA GLY A 102 -13.65 2.26 -1.87
C GLY A 102 -12.65 3.35 -2.25
N LEU A 103 -11.40 3.00 -2.55
CA LEU A 103 -10.41 3.97 -3.04
C LEU A 103 -10.74 4.46 -4.44
N ILE A 104 -11.14 3.55 -5.35
CA ILE A 104 -11.53 3.92 -6.72
C ILE A 104 -12.75 4.87 -6.66
N ALA A 105 -13.73 4.60 -5.79
CA ALA A 105 -14.91 5.45 -5.62
C ALA A 105 -14.60 6.84 -5.04
N LEU A 106 -13.48 7.01 -4.33
CA LEU A 106 -13.04 8.30 -3.80
C LEU A 106 -12.32 9.16 -4.85
N ALA A 107 -11.71 8.54 -5.84
CA ALA A 107 -11.04 9.24 -6.93
C ALA A 107 -12.07 9.94 -7.84
N GLU A 108 -11.72 11.09 -8.38
CA GLU A 108 -12.56 11.85 -9.31
C GLU A 108 -12.13 11.73 -10.77
N ASN A 109 -10.93 11.21 -11.00
CA ASN A 109 -10.35 11.08 -12.34
C ASN A 109 -9.22 10.03 -12.38
N GLU A 110 -8.81 9.65 -13.60
CA GLU A 110 -7.76 8.66 -13.83
C GLU A 110 -6.42 9.07 -13.22
N ALA A 111 -6.05 10.36 -13.31
CA ALA A 111 -4.78 10.83 -12.79
C ALA A 111 -4.67 10.69 -11.26
N GLU A 112 -5.75 10.87 -10.51
CA GLU A 112 -5.78 10.65 -9.07
C GLU A 112 -5.57 9.18 -8.72
N LEU A 113 -6.28 8.28 -9.40
CA LEU A 113 -6.10 6.84 -9.23
C LEU A 113 -4.69 6.41 -9.64
N ALA A 114 -4.18 6.93 -10.76
CA ALA A 114 -2.81 6.70 -11.22
C ALA A 114 -1.77 7.18 -10.19
N GLY A 115 -2.03 8.31 -9.51
CA GLY A 115 -1.15 8.84 -8.46
C GLY A 115 -0.96 7.88 -7.30
N VAL A 116 -2.04 7.27 -6.83
CA VAL A 116 -1.96 6.26 -5.75
C VAL A 116 -1.24 5.00 -6.24
N ILE A 117 -1.58 4.50 -7.42
CA ILE A 117 -0.91 3.32 -7.99
C ILE A 117 0.59 3.59 -8.20
N ALA A 118 0.95 4.79 -8.64
CA ALA A 118 2.34 5.21 -8.82
C ALA A 118 3.11 5.25 -7.47
N HIS A 119 2.46 5.69 -6.40
CA HIS A 119 3.00 5.65 -5.05
C HIS A 119 3.28 4.20 -4.61
N GLU A 120 2.35 3.27 -4.82
CA GLU A 120 2.55 1.85 -4.50
C GLU A 120 3.68 1.22 -5.33
N ILE A 121 3.76 1.55 -6.63
CA ILE A 121 4.89 1.16 -7.47
C ILE A 121 6.20 1.71 -6.92
N GLY A 122 6.20 2.94 -6.39
CA GLY A 122 7.35 3.54 -5.71
C GLY A 122 7.85 2.69 -4.55
N HIS A 123 6.95 2.21 -3.67
CA HIS A 123 7.33 1.31 -2.57
C HIS A 123 7.95 0.00 -3.06
N VAL A 124 7.43 -0.58 -4.14
CA VAL A 124 7.99 -1.80 -4.74
C VAL A 124 9.36 -1.53 -5.36
N THR A 125 9.50 -0.46 -6.15
CA THR A 125 10.76 -0.09 -6.81
C THR A 125 11.86 0.22 -5.81
N ALA A 126 11.53 0.96 -4.74
CA ALA A 126 12.47 1.28 -3.66
C ALA A 126 12.72 0.09 -2.71
N ARG A 127 12.00 -1.03 -2.85
CA ARG A 127 12.10 -2.22 -2.01
C ARG A 127 11.89 -1.94 -0.52
N HIS A 128 10.97 -1.02 -0.19
CA HIS A 128 10.71 -0.58 1.18
C HIS A 128 10.31 -1.74 2.10
N THR A 129 9.52 -2.70 1.61
CA THR A 129 9.13 -3.88 2.40
C THR A 129 10.33 -4.78 2.72
N ALA A 130 11.28 -4.98 1.79
CA ALA A 130 12.48 -5.76 2.02
C ALA A 130 13.41 -5.08 3.05
N GLU A 131 13.52 -3.76 2.98
CA GLU A 131 14.27 -2.98 3.97
C GLU A 131 13.66 -3.12 5.37
N ARG A 132 12.37 -2.91 5.52
CA ARG A 132 11.65 -3.05 6.80
C ARG A 132 11.77 -4.46 7.38
N TYR A 133 11.59 -5.47 6.53
CA TYR A 133 11.79 -6.86 6.94
C TYR A 133 13.20 -7.08 7.49
N SER A 134 14.21 -6.57 6.78
CA SER A 134 15.60 -6.73 7.18
C SER A 134 15.91 -6.00 8.50
N GLN A 135 15.36 -4.80 8.70
CA GLN A 135 15.49 -4.05 9.95
C GLN A 135 14.83 -4.79 11.13
N ALA A 136 13.64 -5.34 10.93
CA ALA A 136 12.94 -6.11 11.95
C ALA A 136 13.67 -7.41 12.30
N MET A 137 14.31 -8.07 11.33
CA MET A 137 15.14 -9.25 11.60
C MET A 137 16.34 -8.91 12.46
N ILE A 138 17.02 -7.79 12.22
CA ILE A 138 18.11 -7.33 13.11
C ILE A 138 17.60 -7.05 14.52
N ALA A 139 16.48 -6.33 14.64
CA ALA A 139 15.90 -6.04 15.95
C ALA A 139 15.56 -7.33 16.71
N ASN A 140 14.98 -8.33 16.03
CA ASN A 140 14.68 -9.63 16.64
C ASN A 140 15.93 -10.40 17.04
N ILE A 141 16.99 -10.39 16.23
CA ILE A 141 18.28 -10.99 16.58
C ILE A 141 18.86 -10.30 17.83
N GLY A 142 18.82 -8.97 17.86
CA GLY A 142 19.27 -8.19 19.02
C GLY A 142 18.50 -8.51 20.30
N LEU A 143 17.16 -8.60 20.21
CA LEU A 143 16.30 -8.98 21.34
C LEU A 143 16.56 -10.41 21.82
N ASN A 144 16.78 -11.36 20.90
CA ASN A 144 17.11 -12.74 21.26
C ASN A 144 18.44 -12.84 21.99
N ILE A 145 19.47 -12.11 21.53
CA ILE A 145 20.77 -12.05 22.19
C ILE A 145 20.63 -11.41 23.58
N ALA A 146 19.90 -10.30 23.68
CA ALA A 146 19.64 -9.64 24.96
C ALA A 146 18.84 -10.54 25.89
N GLY A 147 17.86 -11.31 25.39
CA GLY A 147 17.08 -12.27 26.14
C GLY A 147 17.94 -13.45 26.67
N ILE A 148 18.89 -13.95 25.86
CA ILE A 148 19.82 -14.98 26.28
C ILE A 148 20.75 -14.45 27.39
N ILE A 149 21.28 -13.25 27.21
CA ILE A 149 22.13 -12.60 28.23
C ILE A 149 21.29 -12.31 29.48
N GLY A 150 20.09 -11.72 29.35
CA GLY A 150 19.19 -11.42 30.45
C GLY A 150 18.76 -12.67 31.21
N SER A 151 18.49 -13.80 30.53
CA SER A 151 18.14 -15.07 31.18
C SER A 151 19.30 -15.68 31.94
N ALA A 152 20.54 -15.45 31.52
CA ALA A 152 21.74 -15.82 32.26
C ALA A 152 21.89 -15.01 33.57
N TYR A 153 21.25 -13.84 33.66
CA TYR A 153 21.20 -12.98 34.86
C TYR A 153 19.84 -12.99 35.56
N GLY A 154 18.94 -13.96 35.25
CA GLY A 154 17.71 -14.20 35.99
C GLY A 154 16.46 -13.39 35.56
N ALA A 155 16.47 -12.80 34.38
CA ALA A 155 15.29 -12.13 33.82
C ALA A 155 14.24 -13.14 33.26
N PRO A 156 12.92 -12.87 33.38
CA PRO A 156 11.87 -13.77 32.89
C PRO A 156 11.92 -13.96 31.35
N ARG A 157 11.61 -15.17 30.91
CA ARG A 157 11.69 -15.62 29.51
C ARG A 157 10.52 -15.18 28.60
N GLU A 158 9.79 -14.12 28.90
CA GLU A 158 8.49 -13.81 28.28
C GLU A 158 8.51 -13.00 26.98
N THR A 159 9.66 -12.81 26.33
CA THR A 159 9.76 -11.90 25.17
C THR A 159 10.16 -12.52 23.83
N ALA A 160 10.01 -13.82 23.65
CA ALA A 160 10.28 -14.45 22.34
C ALA A 160 8.98 -14.79 21.59
N GLN A 161 8.05 -13.85 21.43
CA GLN A 161 7.10 -13.95 20.33
C GLN A 161 7.82 -13.56 19.04
N LEU A 162 8.24 -14.58 18.30
CA LEU A 162 8.60 -14.44 16.89
C LEU A 162 7.44 -13.71 16.22
N LEU A 163 7.66 -12.44 15.87
CA LEU A 163 6.76 -11.72 15.01
C LEU A 163 6.59 -12.58 13.75
N SER A 164 5.44 -13.21 13.61
CA SER A 164 5.05 -13.80 12.35
C SER A 164 4.96 -12.67 11.34
N PHE A 165 5.97 -12.57 10.49
CA PHE A 165 5.98 -11.66 9.37
C PHE A 165 4.96 -12.16 8.33
N GLY A 166 3.70 -12.06 8.69
CA GLY A 166 2.59 -12.30 7.80
C GLY A 166 2.03 -10.97 7.28
N THR A 167 0.84 -11.04 6.78
CA THR A 167 0.03 -9.92 6.27
C THR A 167 0.11 -8.65 7.14
N GLN A 168 0.19 -8.81 8.48
CA GLN A 168 0.21 -7.70 9.43
C GLN A 168 1.48 -6.84 9.36
N ALA A 169 2.64 -7.43 9.06
CA ALA A 169 3.88 -6.67 8.92
C ALA A 169 3.92 -5.86 7.61
N VAL A 170 3.29 -6.37 6.57
CA VAL A 170 3.17 -5.64 5.28
C VAL A 170 2.23 -4.45 5.43
N LEU A 171 1.16 -4.62 6.20
CA LEU A 171 0.15 -3.58 6.43
C LEU A 171 0.51 -2.60 7.57
N SER A 172 1.59 -2.82 8.33
CA SER A 172 2.10 -1.84 9.28
C SER A 172 2.79 -0.70 8.55
N GLY A 173 2.51 0.55 8.93
CA GLY A 173 2.94 1.75 8.20
C GLY A 173 4.43 1.85 7.85
N TYR A 174 4.75 2.53 6.79
CA TYR A 174 6.12 2.84 6.37
C TYR A 174 6.71 3.98 7.19
N SER A 175 8.05 4.12 7.19
CA SER A 175 8.68 5.27 7.80
C SER A 175 8.38 6.55 7.01
N ARG A 176 8.53 7.70 7.68
CA ARG A 176 8.31 9.00 7.01
C ARG A 176 9.21 9.16 5.77
N GLU A 177 10.45 8.73 5.87
CA GLU A 177 11.44 8.79 4.79
C GLU A 177 11.02 7.92 3.60
N GLN A 178 10.54 6.69 3.87
CA GLN A 178 10.05 5.78 2.85
C GLN A 178 8.80 6.32 2.15
N GLU A 179 7.91 6.97 2.91
CA GLU A 179 6.73 7.63 2.36
C GLU A 179 7.10 8.80 1.44
N LEU A 180 8.02 9.66 1.88
CA LEU A 180 8.50 10.81 1.08
C LEU A 180 9.22 10.36 -0.20
N GLU A 181 9.98 9.29 -0.14
CA GLU A 181 10.63 8.68 -1.31
C GLU A 181 9.58 8.11 -2.27
N SER A 182 8.58 7.39 -1.77
CA SER A 182 7.50 6.86 -2.59
C SER A 182 6.65 7.96 -3.23
N ASP A 183 6.40 9.06 -2.51
CA ASP A 183 5.74 10.25 -3.07
C ASP A 183 6.55 10.86 -4.22
N MET A 184 7.86 10.99 -4.05
CA MET A 184 8.77 11.51 -5.09
C MET A 184 8.76 10.62 -6.33
N LEU A 185 8.87 9.30 -6.15
CA LEU A 185 8.81 8.33 -7.25
C LEU A 185 7.44 8.36 -7.94
N GLY A 186 6.36 8.40 -7.16
CA GLY A 186 4.99 8.46 -7.66
C GLY A 186 4.74 9.69 -8.53
N VAL A 187 5.13 10.89 -8.07
CA VAL A 187 5.02 12.13 -8.85
C VAL A 187 5.85 12.05 -10.14
N ARG A 188 7.06 11.48 -10.07
CA ARG A 188 7.91 11.28 -11.25
C ARG A 188 7.26 10.33 -12.27
N TYR A 189 6.73 9.19 -11.81
CA TYR A 189 6.06 8.23 -12.71
C TYR A 189 4.79 8.82 -13.33
N LEU A 190 4.00 9.58 -12.56
CA LEU A 190 2.86 10.33 -13.11
C LEU A 190 3.27 11.25 -14.25
N GLY A 191 4.28 12.09 -14.02
CA GLY A 191 4.76 13.04 -15.03
C GLY A 191 5.29 12.33 -16.27
N LEU A 192 6.09 11.26 -16.14
CA LEU A 192 6.60 10.46 -17.23
C LEU A 192 5.50 9.74 -18.02
N ALA A 193 4.43 9.30 -17.33
CA ALA A 193 3.25 8.72 -17.97
C ALA A 193 2.31 9.77 -18.59
N GLY A 194 2.65 11.05 -18.46
CA GLY A 194 1.92 12.18 -19.07
C GLY A 194 0.64 12.57 -18.33
N TYR A 195 0.50 12.25 -17.05
CA TYR A 195 -0.60 12.72 -16.19
C TYR A 195 -0.29 14.07 -15.53
N ASP A 196 -1.36 14.74 -15.06
CA ASP A 196 -1.22 15.89 -14.17
C ASP A 196 -0.64 15.45 -12.82
N THR A 197 0.56 15.90 -12.51
CA THR A 197 1.25 15.57 -11.26
C THR A 197 0.56 16.15 -10.01
N ASN A 198 -0.26 17.21 -10.16
CA ASN A 198 -1.06 17.74 -9.06
C ASN A 198 -2.15 16.77 -8.59
N ALA A 199 -2.53 15.80 -9.41
CA ALA A 199 -3.55 14.81 -9.08
C ALA A 199 -3.22 14.02 -7.79
N MET A 200 -1.95 13.74 -7.54
CA MET A 200 -1.52 13.11 -6.29
C MET A 200 -1.82 14.00 -5.07
N THR A 201 -1.56 15.30 -5.19
CA THR A 201 -1.87 16.27 -4.13
C THR A 201 -3.37 16.40 -3.88
N THR A 202 -4.18 16.46 -4.95
CA THR A 202 -5.64 16.58 -4.82
C THR A 202 -6.22 15.33 -4.17
N PHE A 203 -5.75 14.15 -4.54
CA PHE A 203 -6.18 12.91 -3.92
C PHE A 203 -5.80 12.81 -2.44
N PHE A 204 -4.58 13.21 -2.05
CA PHE A 204 -4.18 13.24 -0.64
C PHE A 204 -5.07 14.16 0.21
N LYS A 205 -5.48 15.31 -0.31
CA LYS A 205 -6.43 16.20 0.36
C LYS A 205 -7.80 15.55 0.55
N LYS A 206 -8.29 14.83 -0.47
CA LYS A 206 -9.56 14.09 -0.39
C LYS A 206 -9.52 12.96 0.62
N MET A 207 -8.46 12.18 0.63
CA MET A 207 -8.28 11.15 1.62
C MET A 207 -8.28 11.71 3.04
N LYS A 208 -7.61 12.85 3.28
CA LYS A 208 -7.65 13.53 4.57
C LYS A 208 -9.07 13.96 4.95
N ALA A 209 -9.79 14.58 4.03
CA ALA A 209 -11.17 15.00 4.26
C ALA A 209 -12.11 13.80 4.53
N ASN A 210 -11.91 12.69 3.82
CA ASN A 210 -12.65 11.45 4.05
C ASN A 210 -12.39 10.87 5.45
N ASP A 211 -11.15 10.88 5.93
CA ASP A 211 -10.83 10.38 7.28
C ASP A 211 -11.44 11.28 8.37
N GLU A 212 -11.37 12.61 8.19
CA GLU A 212 -12.00 13.57 9.11
C GLU A 212 -13.52 13.39 9.17
N LEU A 213 -14.15 13.15 8.02
CA LEU A 213 -15.58 12.84 7.94
C LEU A 213 -15.91 11.53 8.68
N ARG A 214 -15.15 10.46 8.42
CA ARG A 214 -15.34 9.18 9.09
C ARG A 214 -15.18 9.30 10.61
N ALA A 215 -14.13 9.99 11.07
CA ALA A 215 -13.94 10.24 12.51
C ALA A 215 -15.13 10.97 13.13
N THR A 216 -15.66 11.97 12.41
CA THR A 216 -16.86 12.69 12.87
C THR A 216 -18.09 11.78 12.94
N MET A 217 -18.28 10.91 11.95
CA MET A 217 -19.44 10.01 11.90
C MET A 217 -19.39 8.85 12.89
N THR A 218 -18.19 8.32 13.14
CA THR A 218 -17.99 7.14 14.02
C THR A 218 -17.67 7.51 15.46
N GLY A 219 -17.21 8.74 15.72
CA GLY A 219 -16.69 9.16 17.03
C GLY A 219 -15.33 8.55 17.38
N LEU A 220 -14.69 7.83 16.43
CA LEU A 220 -13.36 7.24 16.60
C LEU A 220 -12.29 8.20 16.08
N PRO A 221 -11.11 8.27 16.72
CA PRO A 221 -9.99 9.07 16.20
C PRO A 221 -9.58 8.65 14.79
N THR A 222 -9.07 9.61 14.02
CA THR A 222 -8.50 9.33 12.69
C THR A 222 -7.32 8.37 12.81
N GLY A 223 -7.38 7.25 12.09
CA GLY A 223 -6.29 6.26 12.04
C GLY A 223 -6.47 5.02 12.91
N GLU A 224 -7.53 4.91 13.75
CA GLU A 224 -7.79 3.72 14.57
C GLU A 224 -8.52 2.58 13.84
N ASP A 225 -9.11 2.83 12.66
CA ASP A 225 -9.69 1.77 11.83
C ASP A 225 -8.58 0.94 11.19
N SER A 226 -8.56 -0.32 11.51
CA SER A 226 -7.43 -1.24 11.41
C SER A 226 -6.85 -1.54 10.03
N PHE A 227 -7.31 -0.99 8.92
CA PHE A 227 -6.79 -1.26 7.57
C PHE A 227 -7.10 -0.18 6.53
N ASN A 228 -7.12 1.09 6.91
CA ASN A 228 -7.28 2.17 5.94
C ASN A 228 -5.92 2.67 5.42
N PHE A 229 -5.91 3.37 4.29
CA PHE A 229 -4.70 3.94 3.70
C PHE A 229 -3.93 4.84 4.66
N ALA A 230 -4.60 5.54 5.58
CA ALA A 230 -3.95 6.43 6.54
C ALA A 230 -3.15 5.67 7.61
N SER A 231 -3.53 4.44 7.95
CA SER A 231 -2.80 3.62 8.92
C SER A 231 -1.53 2.99 8.32
N SER A 232 -1.57 2.59 7.05
CA SER A 232 -0.42 2.04 6.33
C SER A 232 0.51 3.13 5.78
N HIS A 233 -0.04 4.30 5.42
CA HIS A 233 0.67 5.44 4.83
C HIS A 233 0.37 6.73 5.61
N PRO A 234 1.05 6.97 6.75
CA PRO A 234 0.79 8.14 7.58
C PRO A 234 0.91 9.44 6.80
N ARG A 235 -0.18 10.22 6.81
CA ARG A 235 -0.27 11.48 6.10
C ARG A 235 0.19 12.62 7.00
N THR A 236 1.39 13.08 6.78
CA THR A 236 1.88 14.29 7.43
C THR A 236 1.60 15.51 6.56
N THR A 237 1.43 16.68 7.19
CA THR A 237 1.33 17.95 6.46
C THR A 237 2.54 18.13 5.53
N ASP A 238 3.69 17.62 5.94
CA ASP A 238 4.93 17.66 5.17
C ASP A 238 4.83 16.89 3.85
N ARG A 239 4.19 15.73 3.83
CA ARG A 239 4.00 14.93 2.60
C ARG A 239 3.17 15.70 1.58
N ILE A 240 2.05 16.30 2.01
CA ILE A 240 1.21 17.12 1.13
C ILE A 240 2.02 18.33 0.60
N THR A 241 2.79 18.98 1.46
CA THR A 241 3.63 20.14 1.07
C THR A 241 4.71 19.72 0.07
N GLN A 242 5.37 18.58 0.31
CA GLN A 242 6.39 18.06 -0.60
C GLN A 242 5.79 17.61 -1.93
N ALA A 243 4.63 16.95 -1.94
CA ALA A 243 3.95 16.55 -3.17
C ALA A 243 3.60 17.79 -4.03
N ILE A 244 3.12 18.88 -3.39
CA ILE A 244 2.90 20.18 -4.07
C ILE A 244 4.20 20.73 -4.67
N HIS A 245 5.30 20.71 -3.91
CA HIS A 245 6.59 21.19 -4.39
C HIS A 245 7.11 20.36 -5.58
N LEU A 246 7.01 19.05 -5.48
CA LEU A 246 7.42 18.13 -6.55
C LEU A 246 6.57 18.30 -7.81
N ALA A 247 5.25 18.41 -7.66
CA ALA A 247 4.34 18.64 -8.79
C ALA A 247 4.65 19.93 -9.55
N ASN A 248 5.01 21.00 -8.81
CA ASN A 248 5.31 22.29 -9.41
C ASN A 248 6.71 22.39 -10.03
N ASN A 249 7.67 21.56 -9.60
CA ASN A 249 9.08 21.67 -10.00
C ASN A 249 9.63 20.41 -10.69
N GLY A 250 8.84 19.34 -10.81
CA GLY A 250 9.34 17.98 -11.07
C GLY A 250 9.26 17.50 -12.51
N GLY A 251 9.00 18.33 -13.51
CA GLY A 251 9.00 17.84 -14.89
C GLY A 251 7.95 18.46 -15.80
N PRO A 252 7.66 17.86 -16.97
CA PRO A 252 6.71 18.39 -17.93
C PRO A 252 5.33 18.55 -17.29
N THR A 253 4.79 19.75 -17.34
CA THR A 253 3.44 20.08 -16.86
C THR A 253 2.41 19.49 -17.83
N SER A 254 1.84 18.36 -17.49
CA SER A 254 0.63 17.84 -18.12
C SER A 254 -0.59 18.25 -17.32
N THR A 255 -1.70 18.50 -17.99
CA THR A 255 -3.01 18.74 -17.38
C THR A 255 -3.96 17.57 -17.61
N ARG A 256 -3.42 16.42 -18.08
CA ARG A 256 -4.22 15.25 -18.39
C ARG A 256 -4.74 14.58 -17.12
N THR A 257 -6.04 14.64 -16.92
CA THR A 257 -6.73 13.99 -15.80
C THR A 257 -7.58 12.81 -16.25
N ASP A 258 -8.01 12.77 -17.51
CA ASP A 258 -8.85 11.73 -18.13
C ASP A 258 -10.11 11.40 -17.31
N ARG A 259 -10.81 12.46 -16.82
CA ARG A 259 -11.96 12.32 -15.94
C ARG A 259 -13.11 11.55 -16.58
N ASP A 260 -13.51 11.91 -17.78
CA ASP A 260 -14.67 11.29 -18.42
C ASP A 260 -14.40 9.81 -18.73
N ARG A 261 -13.21 9.50 -19.22
CA ARG A 261 -12.75 8.12 -19.41
C ARG A 261 -12.78 7.32 -18.11
N PHE A 262 -12.34 7.91 -17.01
CA PHE A 262 -12.38 7.27 -15.69
C PHE A 262 -13.82 6.95 -15.29
N LEU A 263 -14.74 7.92 -15.40
CA LEU A 263 -16.15 7.73 -15.04
C LEU A 263 -16.82 6.66 -15.89
N ASP A 264 -16.53 6.62 -17.18
CA ASP A 264 -17.06 5.58 -18.10
C ASP A 264 -16.60 4.17 -17.68
N HIS A 265 -15.36 4.02 -17.16
CA HIS A 265 -14.84 2.72 -16.76
C HIS A 265 -15.34 2.25 -15.39
N ILE A 266 -15.71 3.16 -14.50
CA ILE A 266 -16.23 2.81 -13.18
C ILE A 266 -17.76 2.81 -13.12
N ASP A 267 -18.43 3.15 -14.22
CA ASP A 267 -19.90 3.12 -14.27
C ASP A 267 -20.43 1.71 -13.96
N GLY A 268 -21.42 1.64 -13.07
CA GLY A 268 -21.96 0.38 -12.57
C GLY A 268 -21.11 -0.31 -11.46
N MET A 269 -19.95 0.24 -11.09
CA MET A 269 -19.19 -0.29 -9.95
C MET A 269 -20.01 -0.16 -8.65
N ILE A 270 -20.04 -1.23 -7.84
CA ILE A 270 -20.74 -1.23 -6.55
C ILE A 270 -20.09 -0.17 -5.62
N PHE A 271 -20.93 0.76 -5.13
CA PHE A 271 -20.55 1.74 -4.11
C PHE A 271 -20.96 1.25 -2.72
N GLY A 272 -20.07 1.33 -1.74
CA GLY A 272 -20.32 0.87 -0.38
C GLY A 272 -20.28 -0.66 -0.21
N ASP A 273 -21.09 -1.18 0.70
CA ASP A 273 -21.15 -2.62 1.01
C ASP A 273 -21.60 -3.44 -0.21
N ASP A 274 -20.96 -4.58 -0.45
CA ASP A 274 -21.43 -5.53 -1.46
C ASP A 274 -22.58 -6.38 -0.89
N PRO A 275 -23.76 -6.37 -1.51
CA PRO A 275 -24.90 -7.20 -1.07
C PRO A 275 -24.56 -8.70 -0.94
N LYS A 276 -23.59 -9.21 -1.71
CA LYS A 276 -23.12 -10.59 -1.60
C LYS A 276 -22.38 -10.89 -0.28
N GLN A 277 -21.86 -9.86 0.37
CA GLN A 277 -21.18 -9.94 1.66
C GLN A 277 -22.06 -9.51 2.83
N GLY A 278 -23.27 -9.02 2.54
CA GLY A 278 -24.17 -8.41 3.50
C GLY A 278 -23.97 -6.89 3.60
N VAL A 279 -25.03 -6.23 4.02
CA VAL A 279 -25.10 -4.76 4.10
C VAL A 279 -25.33 -4.33 5.53
N ARG A 280 -24.62 -3.32 6.00
CA ARG A 280 -24.82 -2.71 7.30
C ARG A 280 -25.73 -1.47 7.19
N LYS A 281 -26.78 -1.43 8.02
CA LYS A 281 -27.67 -0.27 8.13
C LYS A 281 -27.79 0.12 9.62
N GLY A 282 -26.97 1.04 10.03
CA GLY A 282 -26.88 1.40 11.45
C GLY A 282 -26.34 0.21 12.27
N ARG A 283 -27.16 -0.29 13.20
CA ARG A 283 -26.86 -1.47 14.03
C ARG A 283 -27.30 -2.80 13.40
N ASP A 284 -27.99 -2.77 12.28
CA ASP A 284 -28.49 -3.96 11.60
C ASP A 284 -27.49 -4.44 10.55
N PHE A 285 -27.23 -5.74 10.56
CA PHE A 285 -26.55 -6.45 9.49
C PHE A 285 -27.59 -7.28 8.71
N ILE A 286 -27.67 -7.09 7.41
CA ILE A 286 -28.60 -7.75 6.51
C ILE A 286 -27.83 -8.48 5.44
N HIS A 287 -28.04 -9.79 5.30
CA HIS A 287 -27.46 -10.57 4.21
C HIS A 287 -28.54 -10.99 3.22
N PRO A 288 -28.71 -10.27 2.09
CA PRO A 288 -29.84 -10.50 1.16
C PRO A 288 -29.82 -11.90 0.53
N GLU A 289 -28.65 -12.41 0.15
CA GLU A 289 -28.51 -13.72 -0.49
C GLU A 289 -28.78 -14.89 0.49
N LEU A 290 -28.22 -14.81 1.70
CA LEU A 290 -28.44 -15.84 2.74
C LEU A 290 -29.73 -15.61 3.54
N ARG A 291 -30.44 -14.50 3.28
CA ARG A 291 -31.74 -14.17 3.84
C ARG A 291 -31.79 -14.18 5.38
N PHE A 292 -30.77 -13.63 6.01
CA PHE A 292 -30.79 -13.41 7.47
C PHE A 292 -30.47 -11.96 7.81
N GLN A 293 -30.89 -11.57 9.01
CA GLN A 293 -30.63 -10.26 9.60
C GLN A 293 -30.36 -10.44 11.08
N PHE A 294 -29.46 -9.63 11.65
CA PHE A 294 -29.30 -9.49 13.09
C PHE A 294 -28.95 -8.04 13.44
N THR A 295 -29.28 -7.66 14.69
CA THR A 295 -28.97 -6.33 15.23
C THR A 295 -27.83 -6.48 16.23
N VAL A 296 -26.78 -5.69 16.06
CA VAL A 296 -25.67 -5.64 17.03
C VAL A 296 -26.12 -4.88 18.27
N PRO A 297 -25.87 -5.39 19.48
CA PRO A 297 -26.29 -4.79 20.75
C PRO A 297 -25.73 -3.38 20.96
#